data_ad33cf0b42abf25febd31fb75992cdae
#
_entry.id   ad33cf0b42abf25febd31fb75992cdae
#
_cell.length_a   1.000
_cell.length_b   1.000
_cell.length_c   1.000
_cell.angle_alpha   90.00
_cell.angle_beta   90.00
_cell.angle_gamma   90.00
#
_symmetry.space_group_name_H-M   'P 1'
#
loop_
_entity.id
_entity.type
_entity.pdbx_description
1 polymer ?
#
loop_
_entity_poly.entity_id
_entity_poly.type
_entity_poly.pdbx_seq_one_letter_code
_entity_poly.pdbx_strand_id
1 'polypeptide(L)'
;MENVRFLNHKWGMALSASALLALSFPPFNLSVLQIPAVFLLLRITMLSDGNRQAILYLYPTFILWNLFSTYWLMMATVAGGVAAILANALIMVVPFLIIRKLFQRDFNPVLSALIAASVWVSYEFLHHNWDLAWPWLTLGNAWSNHTGVIQFISYTGVLGISFWVFATSALLWQTSQKGGKSLLVISAGFFLAFPAFSLYTFLSIGDSYEGDPVDVVIVQPNSDSYQPNGGFGSNSELITHLLQLSGEALTDSSDVLIWPENALDTSVQLRSPQLERIRDSLDVWNTKLITGTGYIDFYEEENAPDVVRETGDGRIYNVFNAALSLTSGSDTGIYKKGRLVPIVERFPFVGFFQSIDRFGWVDWGSISGYGKGGEPTLFEVDGSHTPALICYDSVFPGWVNRFVDEGAGFLTIITNDGWWGDSHGHIQHFAYARLRAIEHRMWIARSANNGISGIISPDGKIQLETEYWTEAAFSYRIYTNSNKTFYSRNGEWFGYLMLVLTLLG
;
A
#
# COMPACT_ATOMS: atom_id res chain seq x y z
N MET A 1 29.62 31.05 -0.13
CA MET A 1 29.13 31.61 1.16
C MET A 1 27.61 31.90 1.15
N GLU A 2 26.98 32.28 0.05
CA GLU A 2 25.54 32.53 -0.05
C GLU A 2 24.68 31.27 0.16
N ASN A 3 25.08 30.13 -0.38
CA ASN A 3 24.37 28.85 -0.21
C ASN A 3 24.32 28.36 1.25
N VAL A 4 25.33 28.71 2.08
CA VAL A 4 25.37 28.37 3.51
C VAL A 4 24.39 29.26 4.30
N ARG A 5 24.19 30.52 3.85
CA ARG A 5 23.21 31.44 4.46
C ARG A 5 21.77 31.00 4.20
N PHE A 6 21.44 30.48 3.00
CA PHE A 6 20.11 29.96 2.66
C PHE A 6 19.73 28.78 3.54
N LEU A 7 20.62 27.79 3.72
CA LEU A 7 20.36 26.61 4.58
C LEU A 7 20.30 26.94 6.08
N ASN A 8 20.77 28.12 6.51
CA ASN A 8 20.61 28.62 7.88
C ASN A 8 19.29 29.37 8.09
N HIS A 9 18.59 29.73 7.03
CA HIS A 9 17.26 30.31 7.10
C HIS A 9 16.19 29.22 7.20
N LYS A 10 15.24 29.34 8.14
CA LYS A 10 14.21 28.29 8.39
C LYS A 10 13.42 27.92 7.13
N TRP A 11 13.07 28.88 6.28
CA TRP A 11 12.42 28.61 4.98
C TRP A 11 13.32 27.88 3.99
N GLY A 12 14.61 28.19 3.98
CA GLY A 12 15.58 27.44 3.15
C GLY A 12 15.66 25.98 3.56
N MET A 13 15.72 25.71 4.87
CA MET A 13 15.66 24.33 5.38
C MET A 13 14.34 23.64 5.06
N ALA A 14 13.22 24.35 5.17
CA ALA A 14 11.88 23.84 4.87
C ALA A 14 11.76 23.39 3.39
N LEU A 15 12.15 24.26 2.46
CA LEU A 15 12.16 23.95 1.02
C LEU A 15 13.13 22.81 0.67
N SER A 16 14.31 22.80 1.28
CA SER A 16 15.28 21.73 1.06
C SER A 16 14.76 20.39 1.58
N ALA A 17 14.16 20.35 2.78
CA ALA A 17 13.61 19.13 3.35
C ALA A 17 12.47 18.55 2.49
N SER A 18 11.53 19.40 2.02
CA SER A 18 10.44 18.93 1.14
C SER A 18 10.96 18.39 -0.18
N ALA A 19 11.94 19.05 -0.80
CA ALA A 19 12.54 18.57 -2.04
C ALA A 19 13.30 17.24 -1.86
N LEU A 20 14.09 17.11 -0.80
CA LEU A 20 14.83 15.88 -0.49
C LEU A 20 13.87 14.71 -0.21
N LEU A 21 12.77 14.95 0.52
CA LEU A 21 11.74 13.94 0.78
C LEU A 21 11.03 13.53 -0.53
N ALA A 22 10.66 14.48 -1.38
CA ALA A 22 9.99 14.16 -2.64
C ALA A 22 10.90 13.36 -3.57
N LEU A 23 12.17 13.72 -3.69
CA LEU A 23 13.16 13.01 -4.51
C LEU A 23 13.54 11.64 -3.94
N SER A 24 13.21 11.35 -2.69
CA SER A 24 13.51 10.06 -2.08
C SER A 24 12.57 8.93 -2.54
N PHE A 25 11.36 9.27 -2.97
CA PHE A 25 10.35 8.30 -3.40
C PHE A 25 10.50 7.89 -4.87
N PRO A 26 9.96 6.73 -5.30
CA PRO A 26 9.82 6.41 -6.71
C PRO A 26 9.06 7.52 -7.48
N PRO A 27 9.43 7.83 -8.71
CA PRO A 27 10.42 7.14 -9.56
C PRO A 27 11.88 7.59 -9.35
N PHE A 28 12.16 8.60 -8.54
CA PHE A 28 13.52 9.15 -8.39
C PHE A 28 14.47 8.21 -7.61
N ASN A 29 13.95 7.47 -6.62
CA ASN A 29 14.68 6.44 -5.88
C ASN A 29 15.95 6.93 -5.15
N LEU A 30 16.03 8.20 -4.77
CA LEU A 30 17.14 8.77 -4.00
C LEU A 30 16.87 8.63 -2.49
N SER A 31 16.51 7.45 -2.04
CA SER A 31 15.96 7.17 -0.69
C SER A 31 16.87 7.61 0.45
N VAL A 32 18.19 7.57 0.26
CA VAL A 32 19.17 8.06 1.24
C VAL A 32 18.97 9.55 1.59
N LEU A 33 18.35 10.33 0.71
CA LEU A 33 18.06 11.76 0.93
C LEU A 33 17.05 11.99 2.07
N GLN A 34 16.33 10.96 2.50
CA GLN A 34 15.48 11.05 3.70
C GLN A 34 16.28 11.40 4.95
N ILE A 35 17.52 10.91 5.06
CA ILE A 35 18.36 11.15 6.25
C ILE A 35 18.64 12.64 6.43
N PRO A 36 19.23 13.37 5.45
CA PRO A 36 19.39 14.82 5.58
C PRO A 36 18.06 15.57 5.63
N ALA A 37 16.99 15.07 5.01
CA ALA A 37 15.69 15.70 5.07
C ALA A 37 15.09 15.68 6.50
N VAL A 38 15.05 14.50 7.15
CA VAL A 38 14.60 14.36 8.54
C VAL A 38 15.50 15.14 9.50
N PHE A 39 16.82 15.15 9.27
CA PHE A 39 17.74 16.02 10.02
C PHE A 39 17.34 17.50 9.95
N LEU A 40 17.02 18.01 8.75
CA LEU A 40 16.56 19.39 8.56
C LEU A 40 15.21 19.65 9.26
N LEU A 41 14.27 18.70 9.20
CA LEU A 41 13.00 18.80 9.93
C LEU A 41 13.21 18.89 11.44
N LEU A 42 14.07 18.04 12.00
CA LEU A 42 14.44 18.11 13.42
C LEU A 42 15.08 19.45 13.76
N ARG A 43 15.98 19.96 12.89
CA ARG A 43 16.63 21.26 13.06
C ARG A 43 15.62 22.42 13.04
N ILE A 44 14.68 22.44 12.10
CA ILE A 44 13.60 23.43 12.05
C ILE A 44 12.78 23.39 13.35
N THR A 45 12.41 22.19 13.76
CA THR A 45 11.61 21.96 14.97
C THR A 45 12.28 22.53 16.21
N MET A 46 13.58 22.29 16.37
CA MET A 46 14.33 22.72 17.56
C MET A 46 14.75 24.19 17.53
N LEU A 47 15.00 24.76 16.36
CA LEU A 47 15.29 26.19 16.18
C LEU A 47 14.06 27.09 16.26
N SER A 48 12.87 26.52 16.35
CA SER A 48 11.63 27.31 16.48
C SER A 48 11.41 27.75 17.92
N ASP A 49 10.99 29.02 18.13
CA ASP A 49 10.79 29.62 19.45
C ASP A 49 9.59 29.04 20.22
N GLY A 50 8.75 28.27 19.55
CA GLY A 50 7.58 27.61 20.16
C GLY A 50 6.83 26.76 19.14
N ASN A 51 5.77 26.07 19.58
CA ASN A 51 4.97 25.20 18.73
C ASN A 51 4.35 25.95 17.53
N ARG A 52 3.88 27.20 17.74
CA ARG A 52 3.29 28.00 16.65
C ARG A 52 4.28 28.25 15.52
N GLN A 53 5.54 28.57 15.87
CA GLN A 53 6.57 28.79 14.88
C GLN A 53 7.01 27.48 14.22
N ALA A 54 7.09 26.37 14.96
CA ALA A 54 7.36 25.05 14.39
C ALA A 54 6.27 24.66 13.37
N ILE A 55 5.00 24.83 13.68
CA ILE A 55 3.88 24.59 12.75
C ILE A 55 4.00 25.45 11.49
N LEU A 56 4.34 26.74 11.65
CA LEU A 56 4.50 27.69 10.53
C LEU A 56 5.49 27.20 9.46
N TYR A 57 6.54 26.49 9.84
CA TYR A 57 7.53 25.97 8.91
C TYR A 57 7.27 24.50 8.50
N LEU A 58 6.87 23.66 9.45
CA LEU A 58 6.65 22.22 9.20
C LEU A 58 5.44 21.97 8.31
N TYR A 59 4.33 22.65 8.56
CA TYR A 59 3.11 22.41 7.79
C TYR A 59 3.26 22.69 6.29
N PRO A 60 3.80 23.85 5.84
CA PRO A 60 4.09 24.05 4.43
C PRO A 60 5.13 23.07 3.87
N THR A 61 6.11 22.66 4.67
CA THR A 61 7.08 21.63 4.25
C THR A 61 6.38 20.31 3.92
N PHE A 62 5.47 19.88 4.78
CA PHE A 62 4.70 18.66 4.55
C PHE A 62 3.68 18.81 3.42
N ILE A 63 3.06 19.99 3.24
CA ILE A 63 2.22 20.25 2.05
C ILE A 63 3.03 20.06 0.78
N LEU A 64 4.22 20.65 0.68
CA LEU A 64 5.07 20.52 -0.50
C LEU A 64 5.56 19.08 -0.72
N TRP A 65 5.95 18.38 0.35
CA TRP A 65 6.31 16.97 0.24
C TRP A 65 5.14 16.12 -0.28
N ASN A 66 3.96 16.22 0.33
CA ASN A 66 2.77 15.51 -0.13
C ASN A 66 2.43 15.88 -1.57
N LEU A 67 2.42 17.17 -1.91
CA LEU A 67 2.10 17.64 -3.25
C LEU A 67 3.04 17.04 -4.30
N PHE A 68 4.36 17.12 -4.10
CA PHE A 68 5.33 16.61 -5.09
C PHE A 68 5.36 15.08 -5.16
N SER A 69 5.05 14.37 -4.08
CA SER A 69 5.06 12.90 -4.06
C SER A 69 3.73 12.28 -4.47
N THR A 70 2.59 12.97 -4.26
CA THR A 70 1.24 12.39 -4.43
C THR A 70 0.28 13.31 -5.19
N TYR A 71 0.79 14.21 -6.05
CA TYR A 71 -0.02 15.11 -6.89
C TYR A 71 -1.04 14.37 -7.75
N TRP A 72 -0.75 13.14 -8.12
CA TRP A 72 -1.59 12.27 -8.92
C TRP A 72 -2.96 11.95 -8.29
N LEU A 73 -3.10 12.11 -6.97
CA LEU A 73 -4.42 12.03 -6.30
C LEU A 73 -5.44 13.01 -6.90
N MET A 74 -4.97 14.17 -7.37
CA MET A 74 -5.83 15.17 -7.99
C MET A 74 -6.34 14.75 -9.37
N MET A 75 -5.75 13.73 -10.01
CA MET A 75 -6.22 13.19 -11.29
C MET A 75 -7.50 12.37 -11.10
N ALA A 76 -7.61 11.65 -10.00
CA ALA A 76 -8.85 10.93 -9.66
C ALA A 76 -9.95 11.89 -9.20
N THR A 77 -9.62 12.86 -8.34
CA THR A 77 -10.55 13.92 -7.87
C THR A 77 -9.75 15.10 -7.34
N VAL A 78 -9.92 16.26 -7.93
CA VAL A 78 -9.17 17.47 -7.54
C VAL A 78 -9.45 17.86 -6.09
N ALA A 79 -10.71 17.95 -5.71
CA ALA A 79 -11.09 18.35 -4.35
C ALA A 79 -10.64 17.34 -3.29
N GLY A 80 -10.81 16.04 -3.57
CA GLY A 80 -10.36 14.96 -2.70
C GLY A 80 -8.84 14.93 -2.56
N GLY A 81 -8.09 15.06 -3.65
CA GLY A 81 -6.64 15.10 -3.64
C GLY A 81 -6.08 16.29 -2.84
N VAL A 82 -6.62 17.48 -3.03
CA VAL A 82 -6.24 18.68 -2.25
C VAL A 82 -6.55 18.48 -0.77
N ALA A 83 -7.75 17.99 -0.42
CA ALA A 83 -8.12 17.73 0.97
C ALA A 83 -7.20 16.70 1.63
N ALA A 84 -6.87 15.60 0.93
CA ALA A 84 -5.96 14.58 1.42
C ALA A 84 -4.55 15.13 1.67
N ILE A 85 -3.98 15.91 0.75
CA ILE A 85 -2.67 16.55 0.89
C ILE A 85 -2.64 17.47 2.12
N LEU A 86 -3.64 18.34 2.27
CA LEU A 86 -3.69 19.29 3.39
C LEU A 86 -3.89 18.58 4.73
N ALA A 87 -4.80 17.60 4.79
CA ALA A 87 -5.08 16.85 6.01
C ALA A 87 -3.87 16.01 6.45
N ASN A 88 -3.27 15.26 5.53
CA ASN A 88 -2.10 14.45 5.83
C ASN A 88 -0.92 15.30 6.29
N ALA A 89 -0.64 16.42 5.60
CA ALA A 89 0.41 17.36 6.00
C ALA A 89 0.19 17.90 7.42
N LEU A 90 -1.05 18.17 7.82
CA LEU A 90 -1.36 18.65 9.17
C LEU A 90 -1.10 17.56 10.22
N ILE A 91 -1.50 16.33 9.94
CA ILE A 91 -1.31 15.18 10.83
C ILE A 91 0.19 14.92 11.04
N MET A 92 1.00 15.02 9.98
CA MET A 92 2.46 14.84 10.04
C MET A 92 3.19 15.85 10.93
N VAL A 93 2.59 17.00 11.26
CA VAL A 93 3.16 17.97 12.20
C VAL A 93 3.18 17.45 13.64
N VAL A 94 2.17 16.64 14.02
CA VAL A 94 1.96 16.23 15.42
C VAL A 94 3.16 15.51 16.02
N PRO A 95 3.75 14.47 15.38
CA PRO A 95 4.92 13.78 15.94
C PRO A 95 6.11 14.73 16.17
N PHE A 96 6.34 15.74 15.33
CA PHE A 96 7.42 16.69 15.53
C PHE A 96 7.20 17.61 16.73
N LEU A 97 5.95 17.95 17.03
CA LEU A 97 5.63 18.71 18.26
C LEU A 97 5.88 17.87 19.52
N ILE A 98 5.64 16.56 19.46
CA ILE A 98 5.96 15.63 20.55
C ILE A 98 7.48 15.50 20.71
N ILE A 99 8.20 15.29 19.60
CA ILE A 99 9.67 15.18 19.57
C ILE A 99 10.32 16.47 20.10
N ARG A 100 9.75 17.64 19.79
CA ARG A 100 10.22 18.91 20.34
C ARG A 100 10.20 18.91 21.87
N LYS A 101 9.12 18.45 22.51
CA LYS A 101 9.02 18.34 23.97
C LYS A 101 9.98 17.30 24.53
N LEU A 102 10.14 16.16 23.83
CA LEU A 102 11.06 15.09 24.19
C LEU A 102 12.52 15.61 24.27
N PHE A 103 12.98 16.34 23.25
CA PHE A 103 14.35 16.85 23.21
C PHE A 103 14.65 17.97 24.21
N GLN A 104 13.66 18.49 24.90
CA GLN A 104 13.80 19.41 26.04
C GLN A 104 14.05 18.67 27.37
N ARG A 105 13.88 17.34 27.39
CA ARG A 105 14.18 16.50 28.57
C ARG A 105 15.65 16.12 28.59
N ASP A 106 16.21 15.91 29.76
CA ASP A 106 17.64 15.54 29.94
C ASP A 106 17.83 14.01 29.82
N PHE A 107 17.55 13.46 28.65
CA PHE A 107 17.84 12.08 28.32
C PHE A 107 19.25 11.92 27.73
N ASN A 108 19.79 10.70 27.83
CA ASN A 108 20.96 10.31 27.04
C ASN A 108 20.70 10.56 25.54
N PRO A 109 21.64 11.14 24.78
CA PRO A 109 21.46 11.48 23.36
C PRO A 109 21.01 10.30 22.47
N VAL A 110 21.54 9.10 22.73
CA VAL A 110 21.15 7.88 21.99
C VAL A 110 19.68 7.51 22.31
N LEU A 111 19.32 7.49 23.61
CA LEU A 111 17.95 7.21 24.02
C LEU A 111 16.95 8.23 23.46
N SER A 112 17.29 9.51 23.50
CA SER A 112 16.46 10.58 22.91
C SER A 112 16.23 10.35 21.41
N ALA A 113 17.25 9.95 20.66
CA ALA A 113 17.15 9.67 19.23
C ALA A 113 16.25 8.46 18.95
N LEU A 114 16.39 7.39 19.74
CA LEU A 114 15.58 6.18 19.59
C LEU A 114 14.09 6.43 19.95
N ILE A 115 13.81 7.18 21.01
CA ILE A 115 12.45 7.55 21.38
C ILE A 115 11.85 8.49 20.31
N ALA A 116 12.62 9.43 19.76
CA ALA A 116 12.13 10.30 18.68
C ALA A 116 11.74 9.49 17.43
N ALA A 117 12.53 8.46 17.09
CA ALA A 117 12.18 7.53 16.02
C ALA A 117 10.94 6.70 16.35
N SER A 118 10.79 6.27 17.61
CA SER A 118 9.58 5.56 18.08
C SER A 118 8.33 6.43 17.95
N VAL A 119 8.41 7.73 18.27
CA VAL A 119 7.30 8.68 18.10
C VAL A 119 6.86 8.77 16.64
N TRP A 120 7.82 8.86 15.70
CA TRP A 120 7.49 8.92 14.28
C TRP A 120 6.86 7.60 13.78
N VAL A 121 7.46 6.46 14.12
CA VAL A 121 6.94 5.14 13.72
C VAL A 121 5.58 4.86 14.37
N SER A 122 5.36 5.28 15.60
CA SER A 122 4.04 5.20 16.25
C SER A 122 2.98 6.00 15.49
N TYR A 123 3.35 7.18 14.99
CA TYR A 123 2.48 7.96 14.11
C TYR A 123 2.15 7.17 12.84
N GLU A 124 3.15 6.65 12.10
CA GLU A 124 2.91 5.87 10.88
C GLU A 124 2.02 4.65 11.17
N PHE A 125 2.31 3.90 12.22
CA PHE A 125 1.53 2.73 12.64
C PHE A 125 0.06 3.07 12.92
N LEU A 126 -0.20 4.12 13.71
CA LEU A 126 -1.57 4.58 13.99
C LEU A 126 -2.26 5.08 12.72
N HIS A 127 -1.50 5.75 11.84
CA HIS A 127 -2.02 6.28 10.59
C HIS A 127 -2.36 5.18 9.57
N HIS A 128 -1.82 3.97 9.70
CA HIS A 128 -2.25 2.81 8.92
C HIS A 128 -3.58 2.19 9.39
N ASN A 129 -4.06 2.52 10.60
CA ASN A 129 -5.11 1.76 11.30
C ASN A 129 -6.33 2.58 11.72
N TRP A 130 -6.76 3.55 10.93
CA TRP A 130 -7.97 4.35 11.14
C TRP A 130 -8.68 4.68 9.82
N ASP A 131 -9.81 5.40 9.84
CA ASP A 131 -10.62 5.65 8.64
C ASP A 131 -9.98 6.64 7.64
N LEU A 132 -9.03 7.48 8.07
CA LEU A 132 -8.20 8.33 7.19
C LEU A 132 -6.83 7.69 6.91
N ALA A 133 -6.73 6.37 6.96
CA ALA A 133 -5.48 5.68 6.75
C ALA A 133 -4.85 6.05 5.41
N TRP A 134 -3.59 6.48 5.45
CA TRP A 134 -2.81 6.86 4.27
C TRP A 134 -1.36 6.37 4.41
N PRO A 135 -1.08 5.07 4.17
CA PRO A 135 0.26 4.50 4.33
C PRO A 135 1.23 4.90 3.22
N TRP A 136 0.81 5.65 2.21
CA TRP A 136 1.55 5.92 0.99
C TRP A 136 2.89 6.59 1.21
N LEU A 137 2.94 7.58 2.11
CA LEU A 137 4.14 8.33 2.46
C LEU A 137 4.86 7.82 3.72
N THR A 138 4.65 6.57 4.11
CA THR A 138 5.52 5.88 5.07
C THR A 138 6.97 5.96 4.60
N LEU A 139 7.89 6.41 5.46
CA LEU A 139 9.29 6.61 5.05
C LEU A 139 9.91 5.35 4.44
N GLY A 140 9.56 4.19 4.98
CA GLY A 140 10.03 2.91 4.48
C GLY A 140 9.68 2.64 3.02
N ASN A 141 8.56 3.16 2.52
CA ASN A 141 8.11 2.94 1.15
C ASN A 141 9.07 3.52 0.10
N ALA A 142 9.79 4.58 0.43
CA ALA A 142 10.79 5.16 -0.46
C ALA A 142 11.95 4.20 -0.80
N TRP A 143 12.16 3.16 0.02
CA TRP A 143 13.24 2.19 -0.15
C TRP A 143 12.85 0.96 -0.96
N SER A 144 11.61 0.88 -1.45
CA SER A 144 11.06 -0.27 -2.16
C SER A 144 11.91 -0.77 -3.33
N ASN A 145 12.63 0.12 -4.02
CA ASN A 145 13.52 -0.23 -5.13
C ASN A 145 14.95 -0.60 -4.69
N HIS A 146 15.28 -0.51 -3.41
CA HIS A 146 16.60 -0.85 -2.85
C HIS A 146 16.59 -2.20 -2.13
N THR A 147 16.06 -3.23 -2.75
CA THR A 147 15.76 -4.54 -2.14
C THR A 147 16.96 -5.17 -1.44
N GLY A 148 18.18 -5.02 -1.97
CA GLY A 148 19.39 -5.57 -1.35
C GLY A 148 19.71 -5.04 0.04
N VAL A 149 19.24 -3.84 0.40
CA VAL A 149 19.57 -3.18 1.69
C VAL A 149 18.42 -3.16 2.70
N ILE A 150 17.25 -3.72 2.33
CA ILE A 150 16.05 -3.69 3.19
C ILE A 150 15.54 -5.09 3.60
N GLN A 151 16.30 -6.15 3.39
CA GLN A 151 15.87 -7.52 3.66
C GLN A 151 15.47 -7.76 5.14
N PHE A 152 15.93 -6.92 6.06
CA PHE A 152 15.57 -6.98 7.48
C PHE A 152 14.07 -6.73 7.75
N ILE A 153 13.32 -6.21 6.76
CA ILE A 153 11.86 -6.04 6.92
C ILE A 153 11.11 -7.38 7.04
N SER A 154 11.72 -8.50 6.67
CA SER A 154 11.19 -9.83 7.01
C SER A 154 11.12 -10.11 8.53
N TYR A 155 11.72 -9.25 9.35
CA TYR A 155 11.62 -9.26 10.81
C TYR A 155 10.72 -8.14 11.36
N THR A 156 10.80 -6.93 10.80
CA THR A 156 10.20 -5.72 11.38
C THR A 156 9.00 -5.18 10.60
N GLY A 157 8.76 -5.65 9.39
CA GLY A 157 7.92 -4.97 8.42
C GLY A 157 8.54 -3.66 7.94
N VAL A 158 7.86 -2.96 7.05
CA VAL A 158 8.31 -1.68 6.46
C VAL A 158 8.57 -0.60 7.50
N LEU A 159 7.90 -0.64 8.65
CA LEU A 159 8.07 0.31 9.75
C LEU A 159 9.50 0.27 10.33
N GLY A 160 10.20 -0.86 10.19
CA GLY A 160 11.60 -0.97 10.56
C GLY A 160 12.51 -0.06 9.74
N ILE A 161 12.22 0.14 8.45
CA ILE A 161 12.95 1.09 7.61
C ILE A 161 12.73 2.52 8.11
N SER A 162 11.46 2.89 8.39
CA SER A 162 11.13 4.20 8.94
C SER A 162 11.87 4.48 10.24
N PHE A 163 11.93 3.48 11.14
CA PHE A 163 12.70 3.57 12.37
C PHE A 163 14.19 3.76 12.11
N TRP A 164 14.80 2.96 11.23
CA TRP A 164 16.21 3.04 10.88
C TRP A 164 16.57 4.41 10.32
N VAL A 165 15.79 4.92 9.37
CA VAL A 165 16.01 6.24 8.74
C VAL A 165 15.87 7.35 9.78
N PHE A 166 14.79 7.35 10.55
CA PHE A 166 14.52 8.40 11.52
C PHE A 166 15.52 8.40 12.67
N ALA A 167 15.84 7.22 13.22
CA ALA A 167 16.83 7.08 14.28
C ALA A 167 18.23 7.52 13.84
N THR A 168 18.66 7.14 12.63
CA THR A 168 19.91 7.61 12.04
C THR A 168 19.95 9.14 11.96
N SER A 169 18.87 9.75 11.46
CA SER A 169 18.77 11.21 11.34
C SER A 169 18.80 11.91 12.71
N ALA A 170 18.10 11.34 13.69
CA ALA A 170 18.07 11.86 15.05
C ALA A 170 19.42 11.69 15.78
N LEU A 171 20.13 10.59 15.57
CA LEU A 171 21.49 10.38 16.07
C LEU A 171 22.47 11.41 15.47
N LEU A 172 22.41 11.66 14.17
CA LEU A 172 23.21 12.70 13.51
C LEU A 172 22.85 14.10 14.04
N TRP A 173 21.56 14.36 14.31
CA TRP A 173 21.14 15.59 14.97
C TRP A 173 21.77 15.73 16.36
N GLN A 174 21.68 14.70 17.20
CA GLN A 174 22.30 14.70 18.54
C GLN A 174 23.83 14.88 18.46
N THR A 175 24.48 14.22 17.49
CA THR A 175 25.91 14.38 17.23
C THR A 175 26.27 15.85 16.91
N SER A 176 25.46 16.52 16.11
CA SER A 176 25.65 17.94 15.77
C SER A 176 25.49 18.90 16.96
N GLN A 177 24.67 18.52 17.96
CA GLN A 177 24.40 19.36 19.15
C GLN A 177 25.41 19.10 20.27
N LYS A 178 25.72 17.85 20.57
CA LYS A 178 26.53 17.44 21.73
C LYS A 178 28.02 17.29 21.35
N GLY A 179 28.31 17.05 20.08
CA GLY A 179 29.65 16.69 19.60
C GLY A 179 30.06 15.27 20.06
N GLY A 180 31.34 14.95 19.82
CA GLY A 180 31.95 13.70 20.31
C GLY A 180 32.10 12.62 19.24
N LYS A 181 33.32 12.03 19.18
CA LYS A 181 33.66 10.96 18.23
C LYS A 181 32.84 9.69 18.46
N SER A 182 32.54 9.36 19.72
CA SER A 182 31.75 8.16 20.07
C SER A 182 30.33 8.22 19.51
N LEU A 183 29.65 9.36 19.61
CA LEU A 183 28.29 9.51 19.08
C LEU A 183 28.26 9.47 17.55
N LEU A 184 29.28 10.01 16.89
CA LEU A 184 29.42 9.87 15.44
C LEU A 184 29.65 8.42 15.02
N VAL A 185 30.47 7.67 15.73
CA VAL A 185 30.70 6.23 15.47
C VAL A 185 29.41 5.43 15.68
N ILE A 186 28.65 5.72 16.74
CA ILE A 186 27.34 5.09 16.99
C ILE A 186 26.38 5.40 15.81
N SER A 187 26.32 6.66 15.38
CA SER A 187 25.43 7.05 14.26
C SER A 187 25.80 6.33 12.95
N ALA A 188 27.08 6.26 12.64
CA ALA A 188 27.57 5.55 11.46
C ALA A 188 27.36 4.04 11.55
N GLY A 189 27.66 3.44 12.71
CA GLY A 189 27.42 2.03 12.96
C GLY A 189 25.94 1.66 12.85
N PHE A 190 25.05 2.47 13.41
CA PHE A 190 23.61 2.25 13.32
C PHE A 190 23.12 2.36 11.86
N PHE A 191 23.60 3.34 11.12
CA PHE A 191 23.27 3.50 9.70
C PHE A 191 23.71 2.29 8.87
N LEU A 192 24.90 1.76 9.09
CA LEU A 192 25.49 0.68 8.29
C LEU A 192 25.00 -0.73 8.69
N ALA A 193 24.60 -0.94 9.94
CA ALA A 193 24.26 -2.27 10.45
C ALA A 193 23.08 -2.93 9.71
N PHE A 194 22.01 -2.20 9.46
CA PHE A 194 20.82 -2.72 8.81
C PHE A 194 21.05 -3.06 7.33
N PRO A 195 21.68 -2.19 6.51
CA PRO A 195 22.04 -2.52 5.13
C PRO A 195 23.05 -3.69 5.05
N ALA A 196 24.03 -3.75 5.94
CA ALA A 196 25.01 -4.84 5.96
C ALA A 196 24.35 -6.20 6.26
N PHE A 197 23.46 -6.25 7.26
CA PHE A 197 22.68 -7.44 7.56
C PHE A 197 21.77 -7.82 6.38
N SER A 198 21.11 -6.82 5.77
CA SER A 198 20.22 -7.05 4.61
C SER A 198 20.99 -7.57 3.41
N LEU A 199 22.14 -7.01 3.11
CA LEU A 199 22.97 -7.45 1.99
C LEU A 199 23.46 -8.89 2.19
N TYR A 200 23.89 -9.23 3.42
CA TYR A 200 24.24 -10.60 3.77
C TYR A 200 23.04 -11.54 3.54
N THR A 201 21.85 -11.20 4.02
CA THR A 201 20.63 -11.99 3.81
C THR A 201 20.28 -12.11 2.33
N PHE A 202 20.34 -11.01 1.57
CA PHE A 202 20.03 -10.98 0.14
C PHE A 202 20.94 -11.92 -0.67
N LEU A 203 22.24 -11.88 -0.39
CA LEU A 203 23.22 -12.77 -1.03
C LEU A 203 23.08 -14.25 -0.60
N SER A 204 22.48 -14.50 0.56
CA SER A 204 22.30 -15.85 1.10
C SER A 204 21.02 -16.54 0.63
N ILE A 205 20.01 -15.79 0.15
CA ILE A 205 18.74 -16.37 -0.32
C ILE A 205 18.96 -17.21 -1.59
N GLY A 206 19.88 -16.80 -2.46
CA GLY A 206 20.12 -17.48 -3.75
C GLY A 206 18.91 -17.37 -4.70
N ASP A 207 19.00 -18.09 -5.81
CA ASP A 207 17.93 -18.12 -6.83
C ASP A 207 17.12 -19.43 -6.79
N SER A 208 17.36 -20.30 -5.78
CA SER A 208 16.61 -21.54 -5.57
C SER A 208 15.40 -21.28 -4.67
N TYR A 209 14.21 -21.39 -5.22
CA TYR A 209 12.97 -21.28 -4.48
C TYR A 209 12.44 -22.68 -4.17
N GLU A 210 12.27 -22.98 -2.86
CA GLU A 210 11.65 -24.21 -2.40
C GLU A 210 10.13 -24.00 -2.35
N GLY A 211 9.37 -24.98 -2.79
CA GLY A 211 7.91 -24.96 -2.80
C GLY A 211 7.31 -25.60 -4.05
N ASP A 212 6.01 -25.80 -4.04
CA ASP A 212 5.30 -26.35 -5.17
C ASP A 212 5.18 -25.30 -6.28
N PRO A 213 5.41 -25.64 -7.54
CA PRO A 213 5.27 -24.73 -8.66
C PRO A 213 3.80 -24.39 -8.89
N VAL A 214 3.53 -23.15 -9.28
CA VAL A 214 2.21 -22.67 -9.72
C VAL A 214 2.40 -21.88 -11.01
N ASP A 215 1.74 -22.30 -12.07
CA ASP A 215 1.77 -21.62 -13.36
C ASP A 215 0.65 -20.59 -13.44
N VAL A 216 1.00 -19.30 -13.27
CA VAL A 216 0.07 -18.19 -13.30
C VAL A 216 0.00 -17.54 -14.68
N VAL A 217 -1.20 -17.17 -15.11
CA VAL A 217 -1.42 -16.37 -16.32
C VAL A 217 -1.95 -15.00 -15.94
N ILE A 218 -1.23 -13.96 -16.32
CA ILE A 218 -1.58 -12.57 -16.04
C ILE A 218 -2.14 -11.92 -17.30
N VAL A 219 -3.25 -11.22 -17.17
CA VAL A 219 -3.87 -10.47 -18.27
C VAL A 219 -3.97 -9.00 -17.91
N GLN A 220 -3.48 -8.15 -18.81
CA GLN A 220 -3.57 -6.69 -18.79
C GLN A 220 -4.34 -6.25 -20.04
N PRO A 221 -5.66 -6.02 -19.94
CA PRO A 221 -6.50 -5.76 -21.12
C PRO A 221 -6.37 -4.33 -21.66
N ASN A 222 -5.71 -3.44 -20.92
CA ASN A 222 -5.57 -2.02 -21.24
C ASN A 222 -6.93 -1.31 -21.49
N SER A 223 -7.96 -1.67 -20.72
CA SER A 223 -9.26 -1.02 -20.83
C SER A 223 -9.21 0.37 -20.18
N ASP A 224 -9.81 1.37 -20.86
CA ASP A 224 -9.78 2.76 -20.39
C ASP A 224 -10.78 2.98 -19.25
N SER A 225 -10.28 3.20 -18.03
CA SER A 225 -11.09 3.42 -16.82
C SER A 225 -12.01 4.65 -16.88
N TYR A 226 -11.77 5.57 -17.80
CA TYR A 226 -12.56 6.78 -18.00
C TYR A 226 -13.67 6.62 -19.05
N GLN A 227 -13.70 5.47 -19.74
CA GLN A 227 -14.68 5.18 -20.77
C GLN A 227 -15.69 4.11 -20.29
N PRO A 228 -16.96 4.21 -20.71
CA PRO A 228 -17.92 3.14 -20.47
C PRO A 228 -17.40 1.81 -21.03
N ASN A 229 -17.59 0.72 -20.29
CA ASN A 229 -17.12 -0.62 -20.64
C ASN A 229 -15.60 -0.68 -20.99
N GLY A 230 -14.79 0.20 -20.42
CA GLY A 230 -13.36 0.24 -20.71
C GLY A 230 -13.00 0.73 -22.13
N GLY A 231 -13.92 1.42 -22.82
CA GLY A 231 -13.76 1.83 -24.23
C GLY A 231 -14.27 0.80 -25.25
N PHE A 232 -14.78 -0.35 -24.80
CA PHE A 232 -15.43 -1.35 -25.63
C PHE A 232 -16.91 -1.01 -25.86
N GLY A 233 -17.51 -1.46 -26.96
CA GLY A 233 -18.91 -1.19 -27.30
C GLY A 233 -19.91 -1.82 -26.30
N SER A 234 -19.49 -2.86 -25.59
CA SER A 234 -20.30 -3.55 -24.57
C SER A 234 -19.44 -4.36 -23.60
N ASN A 235 -20.00 -4.72 -22.42
CA ASN A 235 -19.40 -5.66 -21.48
C ASN A 235 -19.12 -7.03 -22.15
N SER A 236 -19.94 -7.46 -23.09
CA SER A 236 -19.73 -8.71 -23.81
C SER A 236 -18.50 -8.66 -24.72
N GLU A 237 -18.20 -7.52 -25.33
CA GLU A 237 -17.00 -7.31 -26.12
C GLU A 237 -15.75 -7.28 -25.25
N LEU A 238 -15.79 -6.59 -24.10
CA LEU A 238 -14.70 -6.60 -23.12
C LEU A 238 -14.40 -8.02 -22.64
N ILE A 239 -15.40 -8.83 -22.30
CA ILE A 239 -15.23 -10.22 -21.89
C ILE A 239 -14.66 -11.06 -23.05
N THR A 240 -15.10 -10.81 -24.29
CA THR A 240 -14.54 -11.49 -25.46
C THR A 240 -13.06 -11.22 -25.60
N HIS A 241 -12.66 -9.96 -25.42
CA HIS A 241 -11.28 -9.53 -25.49
C HIS A 241 -10.42 -10.14 -24.35
N LEU A 242 -10.94 -10.12 -23.12
CA LEU A 242 -10.27 -10.77 -21.98
C LEU A 242 -10.06 -12.28 -22.20
N LEU A 243 -11.08 -12.98 -22.71
CA LEU A 243 -10.98 -14.41 -23.03
C LEU A 243 -9.99 -14.67 -24.17
N GLN A 244 -9.94 -13.81 -25.20
CA GLN A 244 -8.98 -13.93 -26.28
C GLN A 244 -7.54 -13.80 -25.76
N LEU A 245 -7.23 -12.72 -25.02
CA LEU A 245 -5.92 -12.49 -24.42
C LEU A 245 -5.52 -13.65 -23.49
N SER A 246 -6.48 -14.17 -22.73
CA SER A 246 -6.25 -15.32 -21.87
C SER A 246 -5.85 -16.54 -22.67
N GLY A 247 -6.59 -16.86 -23.72
CA GLY A 247 -6.33 -18.02 -24.58
C GLY A 247 -4.97 -17.96 -25.31
N GLU A 248 -4.50 -16.75 -25.63
CA GLU A 248 -3.18 -16.53 -26.26
C GLU A 248 -2.02 -16.77 -25.30
N ALA A 249 -2.22 -16.57 -23.98
CA ALA A 249 -1.18 -16.69 -22.96
C ALA A 249 -1.21 -18.02 -22.18
N LEU A 250 -2.34 -18.74 -22.22
CA LEU A 250 -2.49 -20.03 -21.53
C LEU A 250 -1.56 -21.08 -22.10
N THR A 251 -1.10 -21.96 -21.23
CA THR A 251 -0.31 -23.17 -21.55
C THR A 251 -1.05 -24.38 -20.98
N ASP A 252 -0.65 -25.58 -21.40
CA ASP A 252 -1.25 -26.85 -20.93
C ASP A 252 -1.09 -27.07 -19.42
N SER A 253 -0.19 -26.31 -18.75
CA SER A 253 0.10 -26.38 -17.30
C SER A 253 -0.41 -25.17 -16.52
N SER A 254 -1.28 -24.34 -17.09
CA SER A 254 -1.74 -23.11 -16.40
C SER A 254 -2.73 -23.43 -15.29
N ASP A 255 -2.35 -23.13 -14.04
CA ASP A 255 -3.14 -23.41 -12.84
C ASP A 255 -4.19 -22.33 -12.57
N VAL A 256 -3.81 -21.05 -12.77
CA VAL A 256 -4.67 -19.91 -12.49
C VAL A 256 -4.48 -18.77 -13.47
N LEU A 257 -5.60 -18.26 -13.95
CA LEU A 257 -5.73 -17.05 -14.74
C LEU A 257 -6.07 -15.88 -13.82
N ILE A 258 -5.41 -14.74 -13.99
CA ILE A 258 -5.61 -13.56 -13.14
C ILE A 258 -5.96 -12.35 -14.01
N TRP A 259 -7.20 -11.87 -13.86
CA TRP A 259 -7.67 -10.63 -14.46
C TRP A 259 -7.63 -9.48 -13.44
N PRO A 260 -7.53 -8.22 -13.88
CA PRO A 260 -7.35 -7.08 -13.00
C PRO A 260 -8.61 -6.72 -12.19
N GLU A 261 -8.46 -5.71 -11.34
CA GLU A 261 -9.57 -5.06 -10.62
C GLU A 261 -10.58 -4.47 -11.61
N ASN A 262 -11.87 -4.63 -11.30
CA ASN A 262 -12.99 -4.16 -12.13
C ASN A 262 -12.97 -4.70 -13.59
N ALA A 263 -12.41 -5.87 -13.82
CA ALA A 263 -12.45 -6.52 -15.13
C ALA A 263 -13.87 -6.94 -15.53
N LEU A 264 -14.72 -7.21 -14.54
CA LEU A 264 -16.14 -7.52 -14.74
C LEU A 264 -17.02 -6.39 -14.18
N ASP A 265 -18.06 -6.05 -14.91
CA ASP A 265 -19.07 -5.11 -14.45
C ASP A 265 -19.94 -5.70 -13.33
N THR A 266 -20.49 -4.84 -12.47
CA THR A 266 -21.41 -5.21 -11.37
C THR A 266 -22.65 -5.97 -11.86
N SER A 267 -23.03 -5.82 -13.12
CA SER A 267 -24.15 -6.56 -13.73
C SER A 267 -23.84 -8.01 -14.02
N VAL A 268 -22.56 -8.42 -14.02
CA VAL A 268 -22.14 -9.83 -14.17
C VAL A 268 -22.33 -10.53 -12.82
N GLN A 269 -23.59 -10.80 -12.49
CA GLN A 269 -23.93 -11.50 -11.25
C GLN A 269 -23.78 -13.01 -11.41
N LEU A 270 -23.76 -13.72 -10.28
CA LEU A 270 -23.46 -15.15 -10.14
C LEU A 270 -24.26 -16.13 -11.04
N ARG A 271 -25.10 -15.67 -11.94
CA ARG A 271 -25.87 -16.46 -12.92
C ARG A 271 -26.19 -15.66 -14.19
N SER A 272 -25.26 -14.89 -14.70
CA SER A 272 -25.45 -14.17 -15.96
C SER A 272 -24.96 -15.01 -17.15
N PRO A 273 -25.49 -14.78 -18.36
CA PRO A 273 -24.96 -15.44 -19.58
C PRO A 273 -23.46 -15.16 -19.80
N GLN A 274 -22.97 -14.01 -19.36
CA GLN A 274 -21.57 -13.64 -19.44
C GLN A 274 -20.72 -14.51 -18.51
N LEU A 275 -21.19 -14.77 -17.29
CA LEU A 275 -20.51 -15.64 -16.35
C LEU A 275 -20.45 -17.09 -16.82
N GLU A 276 -21.56 -17.61 -17.37
CA GLU A 276 -21.59 -18.95 -17.97
C GLU A 276 -20.58 -19.08 -19.10
N ARG A 277 -20.49 -18.09 -19.99
CA ARG A 277 -19.50 -18.08 -21.06
C ARG A 277 -18.06 -18.12 -20.53
N ILE A 278 -17.76 -17.41 -19.43
CA ILE A 278 -16.44 -17.46 -18.78
C ILE A 278 -16.21 -18.88 -18.25
N ARG A 279 -17.20 -19.50 -17.56
CA ARG A 279 -17.11 -20.85 -17.02
C ARG A 279 -16.90 -21.92 -18.09
N ASP A 280 -17.60 -21.80 -19.22
CA ASP A 280 -17.41 -22.69 -20.37
C ASP A 280 -15.97 -22.62 -20.88
N SER A 281 -15.38 -21.43 -20.93
CA SER A 281 -13.97 -21.28 -21.33
C SER A 281 -13.02 -21.89 -20.31
N LEU A 282 -13.27 -21.69 -19.00
CA LEU A 282 -12.47 -22.30 -17.92
C LEU A 282 -12.54 -23.81 -17.92
N ASP A 283 -13.69 -24.38 -18.30
CA ASP A 283 -13.86 -25.83 -18.46
C ASP A 283 -12.97 -26.37 -19.58
N VAL A 284 -12.99 -25.70 -20.73
CA VAL A 284 -12.14 -26.07 -21.89
C VAL A 284 -10.65 -25.95 -21.55
N TRP A 285 -10.26 -24.94 -20.80
CA TRP A 285 -8.87 -24.69 -20.43
C TRP A 285 -8.40 -25.45 -19.19
N ASN A 286 -9.32 -26.08 -18.47
CA ASN A 286 -9.06 -26.76 -17.19
C ASN A 286 -8.26 -25.88 -16.22
N THR A 287 -8.65 -24.61 -16.06
CA THR A 287 -7.98 -23.63 -15.22
C THR A 287 -8.99 -22.88 -14.33
N LYS A 288 -8.49 -22.13 -13.36
CA LYS A 288 -9.28 -21.24 -12.47
C LYS A 288 -9.08 -19.79 -12.87
N LEU A 289 -10.04 -18.92 -12.55
CA LEU A 289 -9.93 -17.48 -12.77
C LEU A 289 -10.07 -16.73 -11.45
N ILE A 290 -9.13 -15.83 -11.17
CA ILE A 290 -9.27 -14.76 -10.14
C ILE A 290 -9.50 -13.46 -10.88
N THR A 291 -10.58 -12.72 -10.56
CA THR A 291 -10.98 -11.52 -11.28
C THR A 291 -11.63 -10.48 -10.35
N GLY A 292 -11.42 -9.19 -10.64
CA GLY A 292 -12.10 -8.10 -9.94
C GLY A 292 -13.47 -7.78 -10.52
N THR A 293 -14.43 -7.42 -9.66
CA THR A 293 -15.80 -7.04 -10.02
C THR A 293 -16.41 -6.09 -8.99
N GLY A 294 -17.44 -5.36 -9.40
CA GLY A 294 -18.41 -4.81 -8.46
C GLY A 294 -19.37 -5.92 -8.00
N TYR A 295 -19.64 -6.01 -6.71
CA TYR A 295 -20.50 -7.04 -6.13
C TYR A 295 -21.61 -6.42 -5.28
N ILE A 296 -22.87 -6.86 -5.50
CA ILE A 296 -24.02 -6.41 -4.71
C ILE A 296 -24.39 -7.51 -3.73
N ASP A 297 -24.44 -7.15 -2.46
CA ASP A 297 -24.88 -8.03 -1.39
C ASP A 297 -26.17 -7.48 -0.78
N PHE A 298 -27.19 -8.33 -0.68
CA PHE A 298 -28.47 -8.03 -0.07
C PHE A 298 -28.52 -8.56 1.35
N TYR A 299 -29.19 -7.84 2.24
CA TYR A 299 -29.27 -8.17 3.65
C TYR A 299 -30.73 -8.31 4.10
N GLU A 300 -30.94 -9.22 5.05
CA GLU A 300 -32.12 -9.18 5.92
C GLU A 300 -31.89 -8.11 6.99
N GLU A 301 -32.96 -7.46 7.49
CA GLU A 301 -32.88 -6.37 8.48
C GLU A 301 -32.04 -6.73 9.71
N GLU A 302 -32.13 -7.98 10.17
CA GLU A 302 -31.43 -8.48 11.36
C GLU A 302 -29.90 -8.52 11.21
N ASN A 303 -29.41 -8.66 9.98
CA ASN A 303 -27.99 -8.82 9.67
C ASN A 303 -27.42 -7.65 8.87
N ALA A 304 -28.20 -6.60 8.68
CA ALA A 304 -27.78 -5.44 7.92
C ALA A 304 -26.70 -4.64 8.70
N PRO A 305 -25.62 -4.21 8.03
CA PRO A 305 -24.67 -3.28 8.65
C PRO A 305 -25.33 -1.90 8.90
N ASP A 306 -24.74 -1.12 9.81
CA ASP A 306 -25.29 0.20 10.20
C ASP A 306 -25.52 1.15 9.01
N VAL A 307 -24.68 1.06 7.98
CA VAL A 307 -24.77 1.90 6.79
C VAL A 307 -25.10 1.06 5.58
N VAL A 308 -26.31 1.21 5.05
CA VAL A 308 -26.85 0.45 3.92
C VAL A 308 -27.54 1.35 2.92
N ARG A 309 -27.76 0.82 1.74
CA ARG A 309 -28.63 1.36 0.69
C ARG A 309 -29.94 0.62 0.68
N GLU A 310 -30.98 1.28 0.21
CA GLU A 310 -32.31 0.70 0.04
C GLU A 310 -32.78 0.85 -1.41
N THR A 311 -33.32 -0.19 -1.97
CA THR A 311 -33.97 -0.17 -3.28
C THR A 311 -35.36 0.45 -3.18
N GLY A 312 -35.94 0.89 -4.30
CA GLY A 312 -37.30 1.46 -4.32
C GLY A 312 -38.41 0.48 -3.88
N ASP A 313 -38.12 -0.83 -3.83
CA ASP A 313 -39.00 -1.88 -3.31
C ASP A 313 -38.67 -2.29 -1.85
N GLY A 314 -37.80 -1.55 -1.16
CA GLY A 314 -37.51 -1.71 0.26
C GLY A 314 -36.46 -2.79 0.59
N ARG A 315 -35.75 -3.34 -0.39
CA ARG A 315 -34.66 -4.30 -0.10
C ARG A 315 -33.38 -3.56 0.30
N ILE A 316 -32.72 -4.09 1.31
CA ILE A 316 -31.48 -3.53 1.89
C ILE A 316 -30.27 -4.17 1.19
N TYR A 317 -29.31 -3.35 0.73
CA TYR A 317 -28.12 -3.82 0.04
C TYR A 317 -26.90 -2.92 0.24
N ASN A 318 -25.73 -3.45 -0.07
CA ASN A 318 -24.51 -2.69 -0.31
C ASN A 318 -23.82 -3.13 -1.60
N VAL A 319 -23.02 -2.22 -2.15
CA VAL A 319 -22.14 -2.49 -3.29
C VAL A 319 -20.71 -2.58 -2.79
N PHE A 320 -19.97 -3.58 -3.21
CA PHE A 320 -18.59 -3.82 -2.85
C PHE A 320 -17.69 -3.77 -4.07
N ASN A 321 -16.48 -3.25 -3.91
CA ASN A 321 -15.37 -3.61 -4.75
C ASN A 321 -14.92 -5.00 -4.30
N ALA A 322 -14.92 -5.98 -5.19
CA ALA A 322 -14.76 -7.38 -4.83
C ALA A 322 -13.90 -8.16 -5.83
N ALA A 323 -13.39 -9.30 -5.40
CA ALA A 323 -12.78 -10.29 -6.26
C ALA A 323 -13.57 -11.60 -6.22
N LEU A 324 -13.62 -12.27 -7.36
CA LEU A 324 -14.20 -13.60 -7.52
C LEU A 324 -13.11 -14.61 -7.84
N SER A 325 -13.23 -15.81 -7.29
CA SER A 325 -12.55 -17.00 -7.78
C SER A 325 -13.57 -17.89 -8.47
N LEU A 326 -13.37 -18.16 -9.75
CA LEU A 326 -14.28 -18.91 -10.61
C LEU A 326 -13.60 -20.19 -11.11
N THR A 327 -14.39 -21.24 -11.14
CA THR A 327 -14.06 -22.53 -11.77
C THR A 327 -15.09 -22.85 -12.85
N SER A 328 -14.92 -23.93 -13.59
CA SER A 328 -15.93 -24.47 -14.49
C SER A 328 -17.24 -24.87 -13.75
N GLY A 329 -17.13 -25.25 -12.47
CA GLY A 329 -18.28 -25.55 -11.62
C GLY A 329 -19.06 -24.34 -11.16
N SER A 330 -20.11 -24.58 -10.37
CA SER A 330 -20.98 -23.51 -9.83
C SER A 330 -20.36 -22.75 -8.65
N ASP A 331 -19.30 -23.28 -8.06
CA ASP A 331 -18.68 -22.69 -6.88
C ASP A 331 -17.97 -21.39 -7.21
N THR A 332 -18.19 -20.40 -6.39
CA THR A 332 -17.61 -19.06 -6.52
C THR A 332 -17.08 -18.61 -5.17
N GLY A 333 -15.77 -18.41 -5.09
CA GLY A 333 -15.15 -17.71 -3.97
C GLY A 333 -15.36 -16.20 -4.12
N ILE A 334 -15.64 -15.50 -3.01
CA ILE A 334 -15.87 -14.05 -3.02
C ILE A 334 -15.01 -13.41 -1.93
N TYR A 335 -14.22 -12.42 -2.32
CA TYR A 335 -13.53 -11.52 -1.40
C TYR A 335 -14.04 -10.09 -1.60
N LYS A 336 -14.42 -9.43 -0.52
CA LYS A 336 -14.85 -8.03 -0.49
C LYS A 336 -13.69 -7.17 0.01
N LYS A 337 -13.30 -6.13 -0.74
CA LYS A 337 -12.17 -5.25 -0.43
C LYS A 337 -12.22 -4.72 1.01
N GLY A 338 -11.15 -4.92 1.76
CA GLY A 338 -11.07 -4.58 3.17
C GLY A 338 -10.52 -3.18 3.46
N ARG A 339 -9.67 -2.66 2.57
CA ARG A 339 -9.03 -1.34 2.70
C ARG A 339 -9.47 -0.42 1.56
N LEU A 340 -10.44 0.41 1.84
CA LEU A 340 -11.04 1.34 0.89
C LEU A 340 -10.30 2.67 0.90
N VAL A 341 -10.15 3.28 -0.29
CA VAL A 341 -9.52 4.60 -0.44
C VAL A 341 -10.43 5.66 0.21
N PRO A 342 -9.94 6.40 1.23
CA PRO A 342 -10.74 7.43 1.89
C PRO A 342 -11.26 8.47 0.90
N ILE A 343 -12.51 8.87 1.05
CA ILE A 343 -13.24 9.85 0.24
C ILE A 343 -13.61 9.32 -1.17
N VAL A 344 -12.69 8.62 -1.84
CA VAL A 344 -12.91 8.13 -3.22
C VAL A 344 -13.80 6.88 -3.22
N GLU A 345 -13.47 5.88 -2.41
CA GLU A 345 -14.23 4.63 -2.34
C GLU A 345 -15.19 4.59 -1.15
N ARG A 346 -14.85 5.26 -0.04
CA ARG A 346 -15.70 5.34 1.14
C ARG A 346 -15.55 6.65 1.87
N PHE A 347 -16.69 7.21 2.31
CA PHE A 347 -16.72 8.39 3.17
C PHE A 347 -16.16 8.03 4.56
N PRO A 348 -15.12 8.75 5.07
CA PRO A 348 -14.52 8.44 6.35
C PRO A 348 -15.48 8.71 7.52
N PHE A 349 -15.40 7.91 8.57
CA PHE A 349 -16.22 8.05 9.80
C PHE A 349 -17.73 8.09 9.55
N VAL A 350 -18.21 7.49 8.46
CA VAL A 350 -19.62 7.53 8.05
C VAL A 350 -20.56 7.11 9.17
N GLY A 351 -20.26 6.04 9.93
CA GLY A 351 -21.07 5.59 11.06
C GLY A 351 -21.16 6.63 12.19
N PHE A 352 -20.05 7.34 12.47
CA PHE A 352 -20.08 8.43 13.43
C PHE A 352 -20.97 9.59 12.96
N PHE A 353 -20.81 10.06 11.72
CA PHE A 353 -21.61 11.14 11.17
C PHE A 353 -23.10 10.77 11.11
N GLN A 354 -23.41 9.53 10.71
CA GLN A 354 -24.78 9.01 10.72
C GLN A 354 -25.39 9.02 12.15
N SER A 355 -24.62 8.61 13.16
CA SER A 355 -25.10 8.57 14.55
C SER A 355 -25.45 9.94 15.14
N ILE A 356 -24.88 11.03 14.62
CA ILE A 356 -25.15 12.42 15.05
C ILE A 356 -26.17 13.14 14.16
N ASP A 357 -26.52 12.58 13.00
CA ASP A 357 -27.58 13.10 12.12
C ASP A 357 -28.96 12.73 12.63
N ARG A 358 -29.37 13.40 13.71
CA ARG A 358 -30.66 13.15 14.39
C ARG A 358 -31.88 13.48 13.55
N PHE A 359 -31.72 14.18 12.47
CA PHE A 359 -32.82 14.67 11.62
C PHE A 359 -32.94 13.89 10.32
N GLY A 360 -31.99 13.00 10.02
CA GLY A 360 -31.97 12.23 8.78
C GLY A 360 -31.88 13.11 7.51
N TRP A 361 -31.12 14.21 7.61
CA TRP A 361 -30.98 15.16 6.49
C TRP A 361 -30.13 14.63 5.35
N VAL A 362 -29.32 13.61 5.65
CA VAL A 362 -28.36 13.06 4.71
C VAL A 362 -28.68 11.58 4.43
N ASP A 363 -28.78 11.22 3.16
CA ASP A 363 -28.82 9.82 2.75
C ASP A 363 -27.39 9.22 2.84
N TRP A 364 -27.06 8.74 4.03
CA TRP A 364 -25.76 8.15 4.33
C TRP A 364 -25.48 6.89 3.51
N GLY A 365 -26.51 6.14 3.14
CA GLY A 365 -26.39 4.99 2.27
C GLY A 365 -25.82 5.35 0.89
N SER A 366 -26.36 6.40 0.28
CA SER A 366 -25.90 6.85 -1.03
C SER A 366 -24.50 7.48 -1.03
N ILE A 367 -24.17 8.29 0.00
CA ILE A 367 -22.88 8.99 0.05
C ILE A 367 -21.75 8.18 0.70
N SER A 368 -22.06 7.06 1.36
CA SER A 368 -21.07 6.24 2.05
C SER A 368 -20.00 5.64 1.12
N GLY A 369 -20.34 5.44 -0.16
CA GLY A 369 -19.48 4.73 -1.10
C GLY A 369 -19.65 3.21 -1.04
N TYR A 370 -18.57 2.46 -1.22
CA TYR A 370 -18.59 1.01 -1.14
C TYR A 370 -18.78 0.49 0.28
N GLY A 371 -19.40 -0.69 0.40
CA GLY A 371 -19.37 -1.50 1.62
C GLY A 371 -17.93 -1.95 1.94
N LYS A 372 -17.59 -2.03 3.23
CA LYS A 372 -16.26 -2.46 3.68
C LYS A 372 -16.27 -3.96 3.96
N GLY A 373 -15.35 -4.70 3.31
CA GLY A 373 -15.06 -6.08 3.65
C GLY A 373 -14.36 -6.18 5.02
N GLY A 374 -14.60 -7.24 5.76
CA GLY A 374 -14.08 -7.40 7.13
C GLY A 374 -13.02 -8.49 7.28
N GLU A 375 -13.14 -9.57 6.50
CA GLU A 375 -12.35 -10.78 6.71
C GLU A 375 -11.43 -11.08 5.53
N PRO A 376 -10.20 -11.55 5.79
CA PRO A 376 -9.34 -12.09 4.75
C PRO A 376 -10.00 -13.34 4.15
N THR A 377 -9.98 -13.43 2.83
CA THR A 377 -10.50 -14.60 2.10
C THR A 377 -9.40 -15.10 1.19
N LEU A 378 -9.10 -16.38 1.26
CA LEU A 378 -8.14 -17.05 0.40
C LEU A 378 -8.86 -17.87 -0.66
N PHE A 379 -8.30 -17.91 -1.85
CA PHE A 379 -8.74 -18.72 -2.97
C PHE A 379 -7.80 -19.90 -3.15
N GLU A 380 -8.35 -21.09 -3.32
CA GLU A 380 -7.57 -22.31 -3.53
C GLU A 380 -7.09 -22.37 -4.99
N VAL A 381 -5.82 -22.67 -5.21
CA VAL A 381 -5.15 -22.83 -6.50
C VAL A 381 -4.18 -23.99 -6.39
N ASP A 382 -4.48 -25.09 -7.07
CA ASP A 382 -3.63 -26.30 -7.16
C ASP A 382 -3.05 -26.77 -5.80
N GLY A 383 -3.95 -26.94 -4.79
CA GLY A 383 -3.58 -27.36 -3.44
C GLY A 383 -2.91 -26.29 -2.58
N SER A 384 -2.66 -25.11 -3.10
CA SER A 384 -2.19 -23.94 -2.38
C SER A 384 -3.30 -22.89 -2.25
N HIS A 385 -3.00 -21.78 -1.57
CA HIS A 385 -3.97 -20.70 -1.35
C HIS A 385 -3.36 -19.34 -1.66
N THR A 386 -4.16 -18.44 -2.23
CA THR A 386 -3.76 -17.06 -2.50
C THR A 386 -4.88 -16.07 -2.20
N PRO A 387 -4.59 -14.86 -1.69
CA PRO A 387 -5.56 -13.77 -1.67
C PRO A 387 -5.76 -13.19 -3.07
N ALA A 388 -6.82 -12.41 -3.26
CA ALA A 388 -6.86 -11.36 -4.27
C ALA A 388 -6.81 -10.00 -3.58
N LEU A 389 -5.61 -9.48 -3.34
CA LEU A 389 -5.44 -8.14 -2.77
C LEU A 389 -5.87 -7.09 -3.79
N ILE A 390 -6.92 -6.36 -3.50
CA ILE A 390 -7.48 -5.39 -4.45
C ILE A 390 -6.81 -4.03 -4.25
N CYS A 391 -5.96 -3.63 -5.22
CA CYS A 391 -5.38 -2.29 -5.30
C CYS A 391 -4.81 -1.81 -3.94
N TYR A 392 -5.51 -0.90 -3.28
CA TYR A 392 -5.13 -0.27 -2.02
C TYR A 392 -4.91 -1.26 -0.86
N ASP A 393 -5.55 -2.46 -0.87
CA ASP A 393 -5.29 -3.51 0.13
C ASP A 393 -3.79 -3.84 0.24
N SER A 394 -3.08 -3.89 -0.89
CA SER A 394 -1.68 -4.30 -0.98
C SER A 394 -0.70 -3.31 -0.33
N VAL A 395 -1.12 -2.06 -0.14
CA VAL A 395 -0.28 -1.01 0.47
C VAL A 395 -0.21 -1.12 1.99
N PHE A 396 -1.16 -1.84 2.61
CA PHE A 396 -1.26 -2.01 4.07
C PHE A 396 -0.53 -3.28 4.54
N PRO A 397 0.65 -3.15 5.18
CA PRO A 397 1.43 -4.32 5.60
C PRO A 397 0.67 -5.23 6.58
N GLY A 398 0.01 -4.65 7.57
CA GLY A 398 -0.77 -5.42 8.55
C GLY A 398 -2.00 -6.10 7.94
N TRP A 399 -2.61 -5.53 6.90
CA TRP A 399 -3.72 -6.16 6.20
C TRP A 399 -3.26 -7.36 5.38
N VAL A 400 -2.18 -7.21 4.62
CA VAL A 400 -1.57 -8.32 3.87
C VAL A 400 -1.14 -9.45 4.79
N ASN A 401 -0.58 -9.12 5.97
CA ASN A 401 -0.17 -10.12 6.95
C ASN A 401 -1.33 -11.01 7.42
N ARG A 402 -2.55 -10.52 7.50
CA ARG A 402 -3.71 -11.34 7.89
C ARG A 402 -3.95 -12.49 6.90
N PHE A 403 -3.82 -12.26 5.61
CA PHE A 403 -3.94 -13.31 4.60
C PHE A 403 -2.82 -14.34 4.68
N VAL A 404 -1.60 -13.87 4.97
CA VAL A 404 -0.46 -14.77 5.16
C VAL A 404 -0.63 -15.59 6.44
N ASP A 405 -1.22 -15.03 7.46
CA ASP A 405 -1.52 -15.75 8.70
C ASP A 405 -2.58 -16.83 8.49
N GLU A 406 -3.57 -16.58 7.65
CA GLU A 406 -4.60 -17.54 7.22
C GLU A 406 -4.05 -18.65 6.29
N GLY A 407 -2.80 -18.56 5.82
CA GLY A 407 -2.15 -19.63 5.08
C GLY A 407 -1.95 -19.38 3.57
N ALA A 408 -1.85 -18.13 3.15
CA ALA A 408 -1.47 -17.83 1.76
C ALA A 408 -0.09 -18.45 1.43
N GLY A 409 0.02 -19.13 0.29
CA GLY A 409 1.26 -19.69 -0.24
C GLY A 409 1.99 -18.76 -1.20
N PHE A 410 1.27 -17.86 -1.84
CA PHE A 410 1.77 -16.75 -2.67
C PHE A 410 0.76 -15.60 -2.61
N LEU A 411 1.10 -14.44 -3.15
CA LEU A 411 0.25 -13.26 -3.13
C LEU A 411 -0.22 -12.90 -4.54
N THR A 412 -1.51 -12.71 -4.71
CA THR A 412 -2.09 -12.15 -5.94
C THR A 412 -2.54 -10.71 -5.66
N ILE A 413 -2.16 -9.78 -6.54
CA ILE A 413 -2.61 -8.39 -6.50
C ILE A 413 -3.38 -8.12 -7.79
N ILE A 414 -4.59 -7.61 -7.68
CA ILE A 414 -5.39 -7.13 -8.80
C ILE A 414 -5.64 -5.64 -8.64
N THR A 415 -5.46 -4.85 -9.69
CA THR A 415 -5.52 -3.39 -9.58
C THR A 415 -5.99 -2.70 -10.85
N ASN A 416 -6.46 -1.47 -10.69
CA ASN A 416 -6.76 -0.56 -11.77
C ASN A 416 -6.06 0.78 -11.54
N ASP A 417 -4.83 0.90 -12.01
CA ASP A 417 -3.98 2.09 -11.81
C ASP A 417 -4.25 3.21 -12.85
N GLY A 418 -5.19 3.00 -13.78
CA GLY A 418 -5.53 3.96 -14.84
C GLY A 418 -6.08 5.29 -14.33
N TRP A 419 -6.64 5.31 -13.12
CA TRP A 419 -7.18 6.51 -12.48
C TRP A 419 -6.15 7.62 -12.24
N TRP A 420 -4.85 7.32 -12.31
CA TRP A 420 -3.76 8.24 -11.98
C TRP A 420 -3.02 8.77 -13.19
N GLY A 421 -3.44 8.37 -14.42
CA GLY A 421 -2.75 8.72 -15.65
C GLY A 421 -1.28 8.30 -15.64
N ASP A 422 -0.50 8.74 -16.62
CA ASP A 422 0.95 8.51 -16.64
C ASP A 422 1.64 9.40 -15.58
N SER A 423 1.66 8.93 -14.34
CA SER A 423 2.14 9.68 -13.18
C SER A 423 2.98 8.80 -12.24
N HIS A 424 3.49 9.40 -11.17
CA HIS A 424 4.22 8.64 -10.15
C HIS A 424 3.36 7.57 -9.43
N GLY A 425 2.02 7.69 -9.47
CA GLY A 425 1.11 6.84 -8.70
C GLY A 425 1.26 5.35 -9.01
N HIS A 426 1.17 4.96 -10.28
CA HIS A 426 1.30 3.56 -10.70
C HIS A 426 2.70 3.00 -10.47
N ILE A 427 3.76 3.83 -10.66
CA ILE A 427 5.15 3.43 -10.40
C ILE A 427 5.36 3.15 -8.90
N GLN A 428 4.86 4.04 -8.03
CA GLN A 428 4.92 3.87 -6.58
C GLN A 428 4.14 2.64 -6.13
N HIS A 429 2.94 2.44 -6.64
CA HIS A 429 2.09 1.31 -6.29
C HIS A 429 2.73 -0.04 -6.65
N PHE A 430 3.31 -0.15 -7.85
CA PHE A 430 4.04 -1.34 -8.26
C PHE A 430 5.29 -1.57 -7.38
N ALA A 431 6.07 -0.51 -7.12
CA ALA A 431 7.26 -0.62 -6.29
C ALA A 431 6.95 -1.08 -4.86
N TYR A 432 5.82 -0.67 -4.27
CA TYR A 432 5.45 -1.05 -2.91
C TYR A 432 5.09 -2.54 -2.77
N ALA A 433 4.65 -3.20 -3.82
CA ALA A 433 4.45 -4.64 -3.84
C ALA A 433 5.75 -5.41 -3.51
N ARG A 434 6.93 -4.88 -3.88
CA ARG A 434 8.23 -5.49 -3.58
C ARG A 434 8.49 -5.59 -2.06
N LEU A 435 7.97 -4.63 -1.29
CA LEU A 435 8.04 -4.67 0.17
C LEU A 435 7.24 -5.85 0.72
N ARG A 436 6.05 -6.11 0.20
CA ARG A 436 5.20 -7.25 0.59
C ARG A 436 5.90 -8.58 0.29
N ALA A 437 6.53 -8.69 -0.89
CA ALA A 437 7.31 -9.88 -1.23
C ALA A 437 8.42 -10.16 -0.20
N ILE A 438 9.19 -9.14 0.19
CA ILE A 438 10.30 -9.28 1.15
C ILE A 438 9.79 -9.55 2.57
N GLU A 439 8.75 -8.85 3.02
CA GLU A 439 8.17 -9.03 4.36
C GLU A 439 7.73 -10.46 4.60
N HIS A 440 7.14 -11.09 3.59
CA HIS A 440 6.55 -12.42 3.72
C HIS A 440 7.38 -13.54 3.08
N ARG A 441 8.43 -13.20 2.33
CA ARG A 441 9.21 -14.16 1.51
C ARG A 441 8.33 -14.92 0.53
N MET A 442 7.39 -14.22 -0.10
CA MET A 442 6.43 -14.80 -1.02
C MET A 442 6.54 -14.20 -2.41
N TRP A 443 6.26 -15.03 -3.42
CA TRP A 443 6.04 -14.59 -4.78
C TRP A 443 4.79 -13.72 -4.86
N ILE A 444 4.83 -12.73 -5.76
CA ILE A 444 3.67 -11.90 -6.09
C ILE A 444 3.37 -12.01 -7.57
N ALA A 445 2.13 -12.39 -7.89
CA ALA A 445 1.52 -12.32 -9.20
C ALA A 445 0.58 -11.09 -9.23
N ARG A 446 0.92 -10.09 -10.04
CA ARG A 446 0.16 -8.83 -10.12
C ARG A 446 -0.44 -8.63 -11.50
N SER A 447 -1.77 -8.46 -11.55
CA SER A 447 -2.53 -8.08 -12.74
C SER A 447 -3.07 -6.66 -12.56
N ALA A 448 -2.70 -5.77 -13.47
CA ALA A 448 -3.21 -4.40 -13.56
C ALA A 448 -4.04 -4.24 -14.83
N ASN A 449 -5.06 -3.39 -14.80
CA ASN A 449 -5.87 -3.13 -15.99
C ASN A 449 -5.05 -2.45 -17.10
N ASN A 450 -4.45 -1.31 -16.79
CA ASN A 450 -3.56 -0.54 -17.67
C ASN A 450 -2.36 0.06 -16.90
N GLY A 451 -2.16 -0.41 -15.68
CA GLY A 451 -0.99 -0.13 -14.85
C GLY A 451 0.21 -0.97 -15.23
N ILE A 452 1.02 -1.34 -14.24
CA ILE A 452 2.14 -2.25 -14.41
C ILE A 452 1.75 -3.60 -13.82
N SER A 453 1.57 -4.60 -14.68
CA SER A 453 1.45 -6.01 -14.29
C SER A 453 2.85 -6.61 -14.13
N GLY A 454 2.99 -7.68 -13.35
CA GLY A 454 4.30 -8.31 -13.24
C GLY A 454 4.39 -9.39 -12.18
N ILE A 455 5.59 -9.98 -12.13
CA ILE A 455 5.97 -11.03 -11.19
C ILE A 455 7.13 -10.54 -10.35
N ILE A 456 6.99 -10.70 -9.03
CA ILE A 456 8.00 -10.28 -8.05
C ILE A 456 8.39 -11.49 -7.20
N SER A 457 9.69 -11.75 -7.10
CA SER A 457 10.23 -12.86 -6.32
C SER A 457 10.32 -12.53 -4.80
N PRO A 458 10.46 -13.53 -3.92
CA PRO A 458 10.47 -13.38 -2.46
C PRO A 458 11.56 -12.45 -1.90
N ASP A 459 12.60 -12.16 -2.66
CA ASP A 459 13.65 -11.20 -2.31
C ASP A 459 13.36 -9.78 -2.84
N GLY A 460 12.20 -9.59 -3.46
CA GLY A 460 11.73 -8.32 -4.00
C GLY A 460 12.27 -7.96 -5.39
N LYS A 461 12.94 -8.89 -6.10
CA LYS A 461 13.35 -8.65 -7.49
C LYS A 461 12.14 -8.74 -8.42
N ILE A 462 12.10 -7.87 -9.41
CA ILE A 462 11.14 -7.94 -10.50
C ILE A 462 11.66 -9.01 -11.48
N GLN A 463 10.84 -10.02 -11.75
CA GLN A 463 11.16 -11.08 -12.69
C GLN A 463 10.60 -10.79 -14.07
N LEU A 464 9.43 -10.16 -14.11
CA LEU A 464 8.76 -9.69 -15.31
C LEU A 464 7.90 -8.49 -14.95
N GLU A 465 7.85 -7.49 -15.83
CA GLU A 465 6.93 -6.36 -15.74
C GLU A 465 6.46 -5.95 -17.13
N THR A 466 5.24 -5.42 -17.21
CA THR A 466 4.66 -4.84 -18.43
C THR A 466 4.90 -3.34 -18.47
N GLU A 467 4.71 -2.74 -19.64
CA GLU A 467 4.67 -1.29 -19.75
C GLU A 467 3.30 -0.75 -19.31
N TYR A 468 3.31 0.49 -18.83
CA TYR A 468 2.09 1.22 -18.50
C TYR A 468 1.30 1.56 -19.77
N TRP A 469 -0.04 1.47 -19.70
CA TRP A 469 -0.97 1.77 -20.79
C TRP A 469 -0.74 0.94 -22.06
N THR A 470 -0.37 -0.32 -21.88
CA THR A 470 -0.23 -1.31 -22.95
C THR A 470 -1.11 -2.53 -22.70
N GLU A 471 -1.44 -3.25 -23.74
CA GLU A 471 -2.08 -4.55 -23.66
C GLU A 471 -1.01 -5.63 -23.52
N ALA A 472 -1.22 -6.59 -22.62
CA ALA A 472 -0.30 -7.70 -22.42
C ALA A 472 -1.01 -8.91 -21.80
N ALA A 473 -0.54 -10.10 -22.17
CA ALA A 473 -0.86 -11.33 -21.46
C ALA A 473 0.35 -12.25 -21.49
N PHE A 474 0.65 -12.89 -20.36
CA PHE A 474 1.81 -13.79 -20.26
C PHE A 474 1.59 -14.85 -19.20
N SER A 475 2.25 -15.99 -19.35
CA SER A 475 2.37 -17.03 -18.34
C SER A 475 3.72 -16.95 -17.63
N TYR A 476 3.76 -17.31 -16.35
CA TYR A 476 4.99 -17.39 -15.59
C TYR A 476 4.86 -18.43 -14.46
N ARG A 477 5.96 -19.16 -14.20
CA ARG A 477 6.01 -20.13 -13.11
C ARG A 477 6.53 -19.46 -11.84
N ILE A 478 5.71 -19.48 -10.79
CA ILE A 478 6.07 -19.06 -9.44
C ILE A 478 6.11 -20.28 -8.52
N TYR A 479 6.51 -20.06 -7.26
CA TYR A 479 6.58 -21.14 -6.28
C TYR A 479 5.86 -20.74 -4.99
N THR A 480 5.19 -21.69 -4.36
CA THR A 480 4.54 -21.47 -3.08
C THR A 480 5.58 -21.34 -1.96
N ASN A 481 5.21 -20.68 -0.87
CA ASN A 481 6.04 -20.64 0.34
C ASN A 481 5.14 -20.75 1.57
N SER A 482 5.29 -21.85 2.32
CA SER A 482 4.62 -22.06 3.60
C SER A 482 5.46 -21.59 4.80
N ASN A 483 6.73 -21.20 4.57
CA ASN A 483 7.65 -20.78 5.63
C ASN A 483 7.41 -19.33 6.01
N LYS A 484 6.66 -19.10 7.10
CA LYS A 484 6.41 -17.76 7.61
C LYS A 484 7.68 -17.09 8.12
N THR A 485 7.92 -15.84 7.71
CA THR A 485 8.98 -14.97 8.26
C THR A 485 8.71 -14.63 9.73
N PHE A 486 9.65 -13.99 10.39
CA PHE A 486 9.41 -13.48 11.75
C PHE A 486 8.28 -12.44 11.75
N TYR A 487 8.27 -11.52 10.75
CA TYR A 487 7.20 -10.55 10.58
C TYR A 487 5.85 -11.24 10.32
N SER A 488 5.80 -12.23 9.43
CA SER A 488 4.55 -12.96 9.12
C SER A 488 3.94 -13.66 10.34
N ARG A 489 4.78 -14.16 11.27
CA ARG A 489 4.32 -14.85 12.50
C ARG A 489 3.85 -13.91 13.59
N ASN A 490 4.40 -12.71 13.66
CA ASN A 490 4.16 -11.75 14.75
C ASN A 490 3.39 -10.49 14.32
N GLY A 491 3.08 -10.37 13.03
CA GLY A 491 2.33 -9.23 12.49
C GLY A 491 3.01 -7.88 12.74
N GLU A 492 2.22 -6.91 13.08
CA GLU A 492 2.67 -5.53 13.31
C GLU A 492 3.34 -5.32 14.70
N TRP A 493 3.98 -6.35 15.25
CA TRP A 493 4.62 -6.33 16.57
C TRP A 493 5.54 -5.12 16.77
N PHE A 494 6.25 -4.72 15.70
CA PHE A 494 7.19 -3.62 15.76
C PHE A 494 6.48 -2.27 15.97
N GLY A 495 5.33 -2.07 15.32
CA GLY A 495 4.48 -0.89 15.55
C GLY A 495 4.00 -0.79 16.99
N TYR A 496 3.52 -1.91 17.57
CA TYR A 496 3.14 -1.96 18.99
C TYR A 496 4.31 -1.68 19.93
N LEU A 497 5.50 -2.22 19.65
CA LEU A 497 6.71 -1.92 20.43
C LEU A 497 7.03 -0.43 20.39
N MET A 498 6.94 0.21 19.24
CA MET A 498 7.20 1.65 19.09
C MET A 498 6.19 2.50 19.88
N LEU A 499 4.91 2.10 19.90
CA LEU A 499 3.91 2.75 20.75
C LEU A 499 4.28 2.68 22.24
N VAL A 500 4.67 1.51 22.72
CA VAL A 500 5.10 1.34 24.13
C VAL A 500 6.30 2.24 24.42
N LEU A 501 7.32 2.24 23.58
CA LEU A 501 8.51 3.08 23.76
C LEU A 501 8.19 4.58 23.70
N THR A 502 7.22 4.98 22.88
CA THR A 502 6.74 6.37 22.81
C THR A 502 6.02 6.79 24.11
N LEU A 503 5.25 5.89 24.72
CA LEU A 503 4.52 6.18 25.97
C LEU A 503 5.42 6.20 27.19
N LEU A 504 6.52 5.46 27.18
CA LEU A 504 7.51 5.44 28.27
C LEU A 504 8.50 6.61 28.23
N GLY A 505 8.69 7.24 27.05
CA GLY A 505 9.58 8.40 26.84
C GLY A 505 8.86 9.72 26.96
#